data_9d647b80e762b5501456ccf924156269
#
_entry.id   9d647b80e762b5501456ccf924156269
#
_cell.length_a   1.000
_cell.length_b   1.000
_cell.length_c   1.000
_cell.angle_alpha   90.00
_cell.angle_beta   90.00
_cell.angle_gamma   90.00
#
_symmetry.space_group_name_H-M   'P 1'
#
loop_
_entity.id
_entity.type
_entity.pdbx_description
1 polymer ?
#
loop_
_entity_poly.entity_id
_entity_poly.type
_entity_poly.pdbx_seq_one_letter_code
_entity_poly.pdbx_strand_id
1 'polypeptide(L)'
;LKAIEQKISGMLLSTKGKTCKTLITTMPMVAIDAYFSAENVRSELKWIIDAATNATNLDKVKAIQAELEERVVKGEVFAPLSITFAIEGKPVLDGTSRSLSSLAFNSSSTHIVGNVLTFVAICRMLGIKTFLFSSRLSAKEINQKSLARQRLAMEEVEVRVIFDDEKGLNTADVVHLFKKSALFDTALNLPHVSEGNSLSGDSDFPLSPFIFQLIKDTDIESYGGVNFDAKHVKVSESTITTQYVLFKLLVGAVAGAGTQEYSKMPKDITLESGESLTSVLACGYMNNISAFMRGWLKPLKESFVNNRSGYQLSPQVWQALGLVIHQLVTDDMSPDVLENAGRELGNLDYSKQAKHWENCPVMELDAQGRIYKNAANSTRQFRLGLQEYFLKVIRDAASLELSRG
;
A
#
# COMPACT_ATOMS: atom_id res chain seq x y z
N LEU A 1 -31.40 0.38 2.90
CA LEU A 1 -31.54 -0.48 1.71
C LEU A 1 -31.97 -1.86 2.19
N LYS A 2 -33.09 -2.41 1.67
CA LYS A 2 -33.48 -3.80 1.94
C LYS A 2 -32.40 -4.70 1.35
N ALA A 3 -31.86 -5.59 2.18
CA ALA A 3 -30.94 -6.64 1.73
C ALA A 3 -31.64 -7.49 0.66
N ILE A 4 -31.06 -7.58 -0.52
CA ILE A 4 -31.61 -8.40 -1.62
C ILE A 4 -30.98 -9.78 -1.44
N GLU A 5 -31.81 -10.75 -1.09
CA GLU A 5 -31.40 -12.16 -1.03
C GLU A 5 -31.20 -12.68 -2.45
N GLN A 6 -29.99 -13.20 -2.72
CA GLN A 6 -29.62 -13.80 -4.00
C GLN A 6 -29.50 -15.31 -3.82
N LYS A 7 -29.80 -16.07 -4.89
CA LYS A 7 -29.64 -17.52 -4.90
C LYS A 7 -28.91 -17.94 -6.18
N ILE A 8 -27.82 -18.66 -6.02
CA ILE A 8 -27.02 -19.22 -7.14
C ILE A 8 -26.90 -20.73 -6.97
N SER A 9 -26.80 -21.45 -8.09
CA SER A 9 -26.56 -22.88 -8.09
C SER A 9 -25.26 -23.21 -8.81
N GLY A 10 -24.55 -24.23 -8.33
CA GLY A 10 -23.26 -24.60 -8.89
C GLY A 10 -22.67 -25.86 -8.29
N MET A 11 -21.47 -26.18 -8.71
CA MET A 11 -20.72 -27.32 -8.20
C MET A 11 -20.07 -26.97 -6.87
N LEU A 12 -20.29 -27.74 -5.83
CA LEU A 12 -19.69 -27.56 -4.52
C LEU A 12 -18.34 -28.26 -4.44
N LEU A 13 -17.29 -27.50 -4.15
CA LEU A 13 -15.99 -28.02 -3.77
C LEU A 13 -15.83 -27.89 -2.25
N SER A 14 -15.61 -29.01 -1.59
CA SER A 14 -15.32 -29.05 -0.15
C SER A 14 -14.09 -29.89 0.10
N THR A 15 -13.23 -29.44 1.01
CA THR A 15 -12.07 -30.19 1.46
C THR A 15 -12.41 -30.87 2.78
N LYS A 16 -12.18 -32.17 2.88
CA LYS A 16 -12.46 -32.95 4.10
C LYS A 16 -11.75 -32.30 5.32
N GLY A 17 -12.52 -32.04 6.37
CA GLY A 17 -12.03 -31.43 7.62
C GLY A 17 -11.91 -29.90 7.59
N LYS A 18 -12.36 -29.20 6.51
CA LYS A 18 -12.45 -27.74 6.45
C LYS A 18 -13.91 -27.30 6.39
N THR A 19 -14.27 -26.26 7.13
CA THR A 19 -15.61 -25.65 7.10
C THR A 19 -15.78 -24.71 5.90
N CYS A 20 -14.68 -24.11 5.44
CA CYS A 20 -14.66 -23.24 4.27
C CYS A 20 -14.85 -24.05 2.98
N LYS A 21 -15.83 -23.68 2.18
CA LYS A 21 -16.28 -24.33 0.92
C LYS A 21 -16.18 -23.36 -0.23
N THR A 22 -16.16 -23.89 -1.46
CA THR A 22 -16.20 -23.09 -2.68
C THR A 22 -17.31 -23.60 -3.59
N LEU A 23 -18.23 -22.73 -4.00
CA LEU A 23 -19.19 -23.00 -5.05
C LEU A 23 -18.64 -22.47 -6.38
N ILE A 24 -18.63 -23.29 -7.43
CA ILE A 24 -18.28 -22.90 -8.79
C ILE A 24 -19.54 -22.86 -9.62
N THR A 25 -19.77 -21.75 -10.29
CA THR A 25 -20.88 -21.55 -11.22
C THR A 25 -20.41 -20.77 -12.44
N THR A 26 -21.24 -20.72 -13.49
CA THR A 26 -21.07 -19.81 -14.61
C THR A 26 -22.28 -18.89 -14.72
N MET A 27 -22.06 -17.68 -15.21
CA MET A 27 -23.13 -16.72 -15.48
C MET A 27 -22.73 -15.73 -16.56
N PRO A 28 -23.70 -15.14 -17.28
CA PRO A 28 -23.40 -14.04 -18.20
C PRO A 28 -22.74 -12.88 -17.47
N MET A 29 -21.74 -12.23 -18.07
CA MET A 29 -21.01 -11.14 -17.44
C MET A 29 -21.89 -9.98 -16.97
N VAL A 30 -22.99 -9.71 -17.71
CA VAL A 30 -23.96 -8.69 -17.31
C VAL A 30 -24.70 -9.01 -16.00
N ALA A 31 -24.78 -10.28 -15.62
CA ALA A 31 -25.47 -10.69 -14.40
C ALA A 31 -24.61 -10.52 -13.13
N ILE A 32 -23.30 -10.33 -13.27
CA ILE A 32 -22.37 -10.25 -12.11
C ILE A 32 -22.84 -9.19 -11.10
N ASP A 33 -23.16 -7.98 -11.55
CA ASP A 33 -23.53 -6.85 -10.68
C ASP A 33 -24.88 -7.07 -9.97
N ALA A 34 -25.74 -7.93 -10.51
CA ALA A 34 -27.01 -8.29 -9.88
C ALA A 34 -26.81 -9.21 -8.67
N TYR A 35 -25.80 -10.09 -8.74
CA TYR A 35 -25.50 -11.06 -7.68
C TYR A 35 -24.43 -10.62 -6.70
N PHE A 36 -23.42 -9.88 -7.18
CA PHE A 36 -22.23 -9.53 -6.42
C PHE A 36 -21.99 -8.02 -6.46
N SER A 37 -21.74 -7.42 -5.30
CA SER A 37 -21.48 -5.99 -5.22
C SER A 37 -20.11 -5.64 -5.82
N ALA A 38 -20.12 -4.84 -6.89
CA ALA A 38 -18.91 -4.35 -7.54
C ALA A 38 -18.22 -3.19 -6.79
N GLU A 39 -18.94 -2.51 -5.88
CA GLU A 39 -18.41 -1.38 -5.10
C GLU A 39 -18.06 -1.75 -3.65
N ASN A 40 -18.41 -2.95 -3.21
CA ASN A 40 -18.27 -3.33 -1.81
C ASN A 40 -16.81 -3.67 -1.46
N VAL A 41 -16.19 -2.82 -0.66
CA VAL A 41 -14.81 -2.95 -0.19
C VAL A 41 -14.77 -2.72 1.31
N ARG A 42 -14.08 -3.60 2.02
CA ARG A 42 -13.84 -3.45 3.45
C ARG A 42 -12.90 -2.29 3.73
N SER A 43 -13.17 -1.56 4.81
CA SER A 43 -12.31 -0.47 5.28
C SER A 43 -10.88 -0.91 5.52
N GLU A 44 -10.69 -2.15 5.98
CA GLU A 44 -9.39 -2.78 6.23
C GLU A 44 -8.59 -3.03 4.96
N LEU A 45 -9.25 -3.09 3.81
CA LEU A 45 -8.62 -3.24 2.49
C LEU A 45 -8.41 -1.91 1.77
N LYS A 46 -8.97 -0.81 2.27
CA LYS A 46 -8.98 0.46 1.56
C LYS A 46 -7.59 0.92 1.15
N TRP A 47 -6.63 0.86 2.05
CA TRP A 47 -5.25 1.27 1.76
C TRP A 47 -4.58 0.39 0.69
N ILE A 48 -4.86 -0.93 0.66
CA ILE A 48 -4.36 -1.83 -0.39
C ILE A 48 -4.96 -1.44 -1.74
N ILE A 49 -6.25 -1.13 -1.75
CA ILE A 49 -6.99 -0.76 -2.95
C ILE A 49 -6.54 0.59 -3.47
N ASP A 50 -6.34 1.57 -2.59
CA ASP A 50 -5.80 2.87 -2.96
C ASP A 50 -4.40 2.73 -3.58
N ALA A 51 -3.55 1.87 -3.01
CA ALA A 51 -2.24 1.56 -3.57
C ALA A 51 -2.31 0.76 -4.89
N ALA A 52 -3.32 -0.08 -5.06
CA ALA A 52 -3.57 -0.79 -6.32
C ALA A 52 -4.10 0.13 -7.43
N THR A 53 -4.60 1.33 -7.09
CA THR A 53 -5.05 2.34 -8.06
C THR A 53 -3.84 3.10 -8.63
N ASN A 54 -2.99 2.41 -9.38
CA ASN A 54 -1.79 2.96 -10.00
C ASN A 54 -1.83 2.83 -11.54
N ALA A 55 -0.92 3.53 -12.22
CA ALA A 55 -0.85 3.54 -13.68
C ALA A 55 -0.59 2.13 -14.26
N THR A 56 0.25 1.33 -13.61
CA THR A 56 0.60 -0.03 -14.05
C THR A 56 -0.63 -0.93 -14.06
N ASN A 57 -1.43 -0.91 -12.99
CA ASN A 57 -2.66 -1.70 -12.93
C ASN A 57 -3.71 -1.18 -13.92
N LEU A 58 -3.82 0.14 -14.11
CA LEU A 58 -4.70 0.71 -15.12
C LEU A 58 -4.33 0.27 -16.53
N ASP A 59 -3.04 0.22 -16.85
CA ASP A 59 -2.58 -0.24 -18.17
C ASP A 59 -2.83 -1.75 -18.36
N LYS A 60 -2.69 -2.56 -17.31
CA LYS A 60 -3.11 -3.97 -17.35
C LYS A 60 -4.62 -4.13 -17.56
N VAL A 61 -5.44 -3.33 -16.87
CA VAL A 61 -6.89 -3.32 -17.10
C VAL A 61 -7.23 -2.98 -18.54
N LYS A 62 -6.57 -1.97 -19.13
CA LYS A 62 -6.76 -1.60 -20.54
C LYS A 62 -6.31 -2.74 -21.50
N ALA A 63 -5.21 -3.42 -21.19
CA ALA A 63 -4.73 -4.56 -21.99
C ALA A 63 -5.74 -5.72 -21.95
N ILE A 64 -6.27 -6.06 -20.75
CA ILE A 64 -7.34 -7.06 -20.61
C ILE A 64 -8.58 -6.65 -21.41
N GLN A 65 -8.99 -5.37 -21.33
CA GLN A 65 -10.13 -4.87 -22.09
C GLN A 65 -9.91 -5.01 -23.61
N ALA A 66 -8.73 -4.64 -24.11
CA ALA A 66 -8.41 -4.74 -25.53
C ALA A 66 -8.45 -6.20 -26.01
N GLU A 67 -7.90 -7.13 -25.23
CA GLU A 67 -7.94 -8.55 -25.54
C GLU A 67 -9.35 -9.11 -25.54
N LEU A 68 -10.18 -8.75 -24.55
CA LEU A 68 -11.58 -9.16 -24.51
C LEU A 68 -12.37 -8.63 -25.72
N GLU A 69 -12.16 -7.37 -26.10
CA GLU A 69 -12.78 -6.79 -27.29
C GLU A 69 -12.40 -7.55 -28.56
N GLU A 70 -11.11 -7.85 -28.72
CA GLU A 70 -10.60 -8.58 -29.89
C GLU A 70 -11.20 -9.99 -30.00
N ARG A 71 -11.21 -10.73 -28.88
CA ARG A 71 -11.79 -12.09 -28.82
C ARG A 71 -13.28 -12.11 -29.17
N VAL A 72 -14.02 -11.19 -28.56
CA VAL A 72 -15.47 -11.10 -28.79
C VAL A 72 -15.80 -10.67 -30.22
N VAL A 73 -15.02 -9.78 -30.82
CA VAL A 73 -15.23 -9.34 -32.22
C VAL A 73 -14.87 -10.45 -33.20
N LYS A 74 -13.77 -11.17 -32.95
CA LYS A 74 -13.31 -12.26 -33.81
C LYS A 74 -14.11 -13.55 -33.63
N GLY A 75 -14.86 -13.70 -32.55
CA GLY A 75 -15.57 -14.93 -32.22
C GLY A 75 -14.62 -16.09 -31.89
N GLU A 76 -13.47 -15.81 -31.32
CA GLU A 76 -12.49 -16.81 -30.92
C GLU A 76 -12.99 -17.64 -29.75
N VAL A 77 -12.73 -18.94 -29.78
CA VAL A 77 -13.00 -19.83 -28.64
C VAL A 77 -11.89 -19.65 -27.62
N PHE A 78 -12.24 -19.30 -26.38
CA PHE A 78 -11.30 -19.18 -25.28
C PHE A 78 -11.85 -19.78 -23.99
N ALA A 79 -10.96 -20.12 -23.08
CA ALA A 79 -11.37 -20.58 -21.76
C ALA A 79 -12.15 -19.49 -21.02
N PRO A 80 -13.24 -19.85 -20.31
CA PRO A 80 -14.00 -18.87 -19.53
C PRO A 80 -13.08 -18.10 -18.58
N LEU A 81 -13.30 -16.79 -18.49
CA LEU A 81 -12.64 -15.99 -17.45
C LEU A 81 -13.14 -16.44 -16.09
N SER A 82 -12.28 -16.38 -15.09
CA SER A 82 -12.61 -16.77 -13.72
C SER A 82 -12.54 -15.56 -12.79
N ILE A 83 -13.53 -15.41 -11.91
CA ILE A 83 -13.59 -14.36 -10.88
C ILE A 83 -13.92 -15.03 -9.55
N THR A 84 -13.27 -14.60 -8.47
CA THR A 84 -13.47 -15.19 -7.14
C THR A 84 -14.03 -14.17 -6.17
N PHE A 85 -15.16 -14.50 -5.54
CA PHE A 85 -15.79 -13.75 -4.47
C PHE A 85 -15.73 -14.52 -3.15
N ALA A 86 -15.80 -13.80 -2.05
CA ALA A 86 -16.05 -14.33 -0.71
C ALA A 86 -17.37 -13.79 -0.19
N ILE A 87 -18.13 -14.60 0.54
CA ILE A 87 -19.35 -14.18 1.24
C ILE A 87 -19.01 -14.05 2.72
N GLU A 88 -19.10 -12.83 3.25
CA GLU A 88 -18.99 -12.56 4.66
C GLU A 88 -20.29 -12.91 5.38
N GLY A 89 -20.17 -13.42 6.61
CA GLY A 89 -21.30 -13.96 7.36
C GLY A 89 -21.62 -15.40 6.98
N LYS A 90 -22.79 -15.84 7.31
CA LYS A 90 -23.23 -17.24 7.18
C LYS A 90 -24.31 -17.34 6.10
N PRO A 91 -23.95 -17.74 4.86
CA PRO A 91 -24.95 -18.03 3.83
C PRO A 91 -25.67 -19.33 4.07
N VAL A 92 -26.80 -19.53 3.41
CA VAL A 92 -27.60 -20.76 3.50
C VAL A 92 -27.27 -21.66 2.32
N LEU A 93 -26.69 -22.82 2.62
CA LEU A 93 -26.41 -23.86 1.65
C LEU A 93 -27.58 -24.84 1.61
N ASP A 94 -28.17 -25.01 0.43
CA ASP A 94 -29.23 -25.98 0.16
C ASP A 94 -28.70 -27.06 -0.80
N GLY A 95 -28.86 -28.32 -0.38
CA GLY A 95 -28.35 -29.45 -1.14
C GLY A 95 -27.04 -30.01 -0.57
N THR A 96 -27.00 -31.33 -0.44
CA THR A 96 -25.85 -32.09 0.06
C THR A 96 -25.09 -32.82 -1.06
N SER A 97 -25.56 -32.69 -2.27
CA SER A 97 -24.99 -33.38 -3.45
C SER A 97 -23.73 -32.65 -3.97
N ARG A 98 -22.66 -33.39 -4.15
CA ARG A 98 -21.43 -32.87 -4.78
C ARG A 98 -21.62 -32.37 -6.21
N SER A 99 -22.73 -32.71 -6.87
CA SER A 99 -22.98 -32.40 -8.27
C SER A 99 -23.67 -31.06 -8.51
N LEU A 100 -24.60 -30.66 -7.64
CA LEU A 100 -25.30 -29.38 -7.73
C LEU A 100 -25.80 -28.96 -6.36
N SER A 101 -25.34 -27.84 -5.89
CA SER A 101 -25.78 -27.21 -4.64
C SER A 101 -26.28 -25.80 -4.92
N SER A 102 -27.14 -25.29 -4.05
CA SER A 102 -27.69 -23.96 -4.15
C SER A 102 -27.28 -23.13 -2.93
N LEU A 103 -26.84 -21.92 -3.15
CA LEU A 103 -26.34 -21.02 -2.12
C LEU A 103 -27.20 -19.74 -2.10
N ALA A 104 -27.83 -19.45 -0.96
CA ALA A 104 -28.57 -18.22 -0.72
C ALA A 104 -27.76 -17.27 0.16
N PHE A 105 -27.63 -16.02 -0.26
CA PHE A 105 -26.82 -15.02 0.41
C PHE A 105 -27.29 -13.60 0.13
N ASN A 106 -26.73 -12.63 0.85
CA ASN A 106 -27.01 -11.23 0.61
C ASN A 106 -25.91 -10.63 -0.31
N SER A 107 -26.30 -9.98 -1.40
CA SER A 107 -25.35 -9.33 -2.32
C SER A 107 -24.44 -8.31 -1.63
N SER A 108 -24.92 -7.61 -0.60
CA SER A 108 -24.13 -6.65 0.17
C SER A 108 -23.05 -7.30 1.05
N SER A 109 -23.07 -8.61 1.26
CA SER A 109 -22.05 -9.35 2.00
C SER A 109 -20.98 -9.98 1.11
N THR A 110 -21.03 -9.71 -0.20
CA THR A 110 -20.07 -10.28 -1.15
C THR A 110 -18.88 -9.35 -1.36
N HIS A 111 -17.69 -9.93 -1.45
CA HIS A 111 -16.43 -9.21 -1.65
C HIS A 111 -15.61 -9.90 -2.72
N ILE A 112 -15.10 -9.14 -3.69
CA ILE A 112 -14.13 -9.66 -4.66
C ILE A 112 -12.80 -9.99 -3.94
N VAL A 113 -12.28 -11.20 -4.16
CA VAL A 113 -11.04 -11.65 -3.52
C VAL A 113 -10.01 -12.22 -4.51
N GLY A 114 -10.37 -12.47 -5.77
CA GLY A 114 -9.42 -12.96 -6.77
C GLY A 114 -9.78 -12.56 -8.20
N ASN A 115 -8.77 -12.47 -9.07
CA ASN A 115 -8.84 -11.98 -10.45
C ASN A 115 -9.43 -10.57 -10.55
N VAL A 116 -8.98 -9.70 -9.65
CA VAL A 116 -9.53 -8.36 -9.43
C VAL A 116 -9.46 -7.49 -10.69
N LEU A 117 -8.33 -7.51 -11.42
CA LEU A 117 -8.17 -6.67 -12.62
C LEU A 117 -9.05 -7.15 -13.77
N THR A 118 -9.27 -8.46 -13.90
CA THR A 118 -10.23 -9.04 -14.87
C THR A 118 -11.66 -8.60 -14.54
N PHE A 119 -12.05 -8.68 -13.27
CA PHE A 119 -13.35 -8.17 -12.80
C PHE A 119 -13.52 -6.69 -13.11
N VAL A 120 -12.53 -5.84 -12.79
CA VAL A 120 -12.56 -4.41 -13.08
C VAL A 120 -12.63 -4.12 -14.58
N ALA A 121 -11.90 -4.88 -15.41
CA ALA A 121 -11.94 -4.74 -16.87
C ALA A 121 -13.34 -5.03 -17.44
N ILE A 122 -13.98 -6.13 -17.01
CA ILE A 122 -15.35 -6.47 -17.37
C ILE A 122 -16.32 -5.37 -16.96
N CYS A 123 -16.27 -4.95 -15.69
CA CYS A 123 -17.15 -3.90 -15.18
C CYS A 123 -17.01 -2.59 -15.95
N ARG A 124 -15.78 -2.17 -16.27
CA ARG A 124 -15.53 -0.97 -17.07
C ARG A 124 -16.10 -1.09 -18.48
N MET A 125 -15.94 -2.24 -19.15
CA MET A 125 -16.53 -2.46 -20.46
C MET A 125 -18.05 -2.44 -20.44
N LEU A 126 -18.68 -2.95 -19.40
CA LEU A 126 -20.12 -2.97 -19.23
C LEU A 126 -20.68 -1.64 -18.66
N GLY A 127 -19.82 -0.74 -18.20
CA GLY A 127 -20.21 0.53 -17.57
C GLY A 127 -20.67 0.39 -16.12
N ILE A 128 -20.29 -0.70 -15.46
CA ILE A 128 -20.54 -0.95 -14.03
C ILE A 128 -19.49 -0.21 -13.22
N LYS A 129 -19.90 0.51 -12.19
CA LYS A 129 -19.01 1.22 -11.30
C LYS A 129 -18.33 0.27 -10.33
N THR A 130 -17.02 0.43 -10.14
CA THR A 130 -16.20 -0.40 -9.25
C THR A 130 -15.42 0.47 -8.25
N PHE A 131 -14.82 -0.19 -7.25
CA PHE A 131 -13.94 0.44 -6.28
C PHE A 131 -12.56 0.82 -6.85
N LEU A 132 -12.14 0.22 -7.97
CA LEU A 132 -10.90 0.55 -8.67
C LEU A 132 -11.23 1.28 -9.97
N PHE A 133 -10.63 2.43 -10.18
CA PHE A 133 -10.73 3.24 -11.39
C PHE A 133 -12.17 3.66 -11.77
N SER A 134 -12.32 4.83 -12.33
CA SER A 134 -13.62 5.28 -12.82
C SER A 134 -14.12 4.40 -13.97
N SER A 135 -15.35 3.94 -13.88
CA SER A 135 -16.03 3.18 -14.94
C SER A 135 -16.73 4.07 -15.98
N ARG A 136 -16.71 5.39 -15.80
CA ARG A 136 -17.37 6.29 -16.75
C ARG A 136 -16.61 6.31 -18.07
N LEU A 137 -17.16 5.59 -19.04
CA LEU A 137 -16.80 5.75 -20.44
C LEU A 137 -17.42 7.05 -20.97
N SER A 138 -16.74 7.73 -21.89
CA SER A 138 -17.35 8.85 -22.61
C SER A 138 -18.50 8.36 -23.48
N ALA A 139 -19.49 9.24 -23.77
CA ALA A 139 -20.60 8.89 -24.66
C ALA A 139 -20.11 8.41 -26.05
N LYS A 140 -18.98 8.93 -26.52
CA LYS A 140 -18.33 8.51 -27.77
C LYS A 140 -17.83 7.06 -27.69
N GLU A 141 -17.15 6.67 -26.61
CA GLU A 141 -16.67 5.30 -26.40
C GLU A 141 -17.83 4.31 -26.22
N ILE A 142 -18.89 4.72 -25.54
CA ILE A 142 -20.11 3.92 -25.40
C ILE A 142 -20.70 3.56 -26.76
N ASN A 143 -20.80 4.53 -27.66
CA ASN A 143 -21.35 4.33 -28.99
C ASN A 143 -20.42 3.52 -29.91
N GLN A 144 -19.12 3.81 -29.87
CA GLN A 144 -18.14 3.12 -30.72
C GLN A 144 -17.98 1.63 -30.38
N LYS A 145 -18.16 1.27 -29.11
CA LYS A 145 -17.96 -0.10 -28.61
C LYS A 145 -19.26 -0.84 -28.32
N SER A 146 -20.40 -0.33 -28.78
CA SER A 146 -21.71 -0.87 -28.42
C SER A 146 -21.88 -2.35 -28.76
N LEU A 147 -21.42 -2.80 -29.94
CA LEU A 147 -21.52 -4.19 -30.38
C LEU A 147 -20.64 -5.12 -29.54
N ALA A 148 -19.38 -4.73 -29.29
CA ALA A 148 -18.47 -5.50 -28.46
C ALA A 148 -19.01 -5.63 -27.02
N ARG A 149 -19.58 -4.55 -26.48
CA ARG A 149 -20.21 -4.54 -25.15
C ARG A 149 -21.42 -5.46 -25.08
N GLN A 150 -22.29 -5.43 -26.08
CA GLN A 150 -23.48 -6.31 -26.13
C GLN A 150 -23.07 -7.79 -26.19
N ARG A 151 -22.10 -8.13 -27.01
CA ARG A 151 -21.59 -9.50 -27.10
C ARG A 151 -20.92 -9.92 -25.78
N LEU A 152 -20.02 -9.09 -25.23
CA LEU A 152 -19.37 -9.37 -23.97
C LEU A 152 -20.35 -9.54 -22.81
N ALA A 153 -21.43 -8.76 -22.78
CA ALA A 153 -22.46 -8.86 -21.75
C ALA A 153 -23.08 -10.27 -21.66
N MET A 154 -23.14 -10.97 -22.80
CA MET A 154 -23.71 -12.32 -22.92
C MET A 154 -22.67 -13.46 -22.80
N GLU A 155 -21.37 -13.12 -22.82
CA GLU A 155 -20.32 -14.12 -22.60
C GLU A 155 -20.36 -14.62 -21.16
N GLU A 156 -20.10 -15.92 -21.00
CA GLU A 156 -20.08 -16.55 -19.70
C GLU A 156 -18.74 -16.36 -18.98
N VAL A 157 -18.82 -16.11 -17.68
CA VAL A 157 -17.68 -16.06 -16.76
C VAL A 157 -17.85 -17.14 -15.70
N GLU A 158 -16.76 -17.82 -15.38
CA GLU A 158 -16.69 -18.71 -14.22
C GLU A 158 -16.62 -17.88 -12.93
N VAL A 159 -17.54 -18.13 -12.05
CA VAL A 159 -17.59 -17.48 -10.73
C VAL A 159 -17.33 -18.49 -9.63
N ARG A 160 -16.29 -18.24 -8.84
CA ARG A 160 -15.95 -19.00 -7.64
C ARG A 160 -16.40 -18.23 -6.42
N VAL A 161 -17.19 -18.87 -5.56
CA VAL A 161 -17.71 -18.23 -4.35
C VAL A 161 -17.21 -19.00 -3.14
N ILE A 162 -16.36 -18.34 -2.34
CA ILE A 162 -15.80 -18.90 -1.10
C ILE A 162 -16.69 -18.49 0.06
N PHE A 163 -17.07 -19.45 0.91
CA PHE A 163 -17.97 -19.22 2.05
C PHE A 163 -17.77 -20.28 3.15
N ASP A 164 -18.32 -20.02 4.33
CA ASP A 164 -18.46 -20.96 5.43
C ASP A 164 -19.91 -20.94 5.91
N ASP A 165 -20.65 -22.01 5.64
CA ASP A 165 -22.07 -22.16 6.00
C ASP A 165 -22.29 -22.63 7.43
N GLU A 166 -21.23 -23.03 8.14
CA GLU A 166 -21.31 -23.49 9.51
C GLU A 166 -21.01 -22.36 10.51
N LYS A 167 -19.88 -21.67 10.34
CA LYS A 167 -19.42 -20.60 11.23
C LYS A 167 -19.63 -19.20 10.65
N GLY A 168 -19.64 -19.09 9.33
CA GLY A 168 -19.59 -17.84 8.61
C GLY A 168 -18.16 -17.30 8.51
N LEU A 169 -17.84 -16.59 7.41
CA LEU A 169 -16.60 -15.84 7.29
C LEU A 169 -16.74 -14.50 8.00
N ASN A 170 -15.73 -14.11 8.77
CA ASN A 170 -15.63 -12.78 9.34
C ASN A 170 -14.79 -11.85 8.45
N THR A 171 -14.72 -10.56 8.80
CA THR A 171 -13.94 -9.56 8.05
C THR A 171 -12.46 -9.94 7.90
N ALA A 172 -11.84 -10.51 8.96
CA ALA A 172 -10.43 -10.92 8.90
C ALA A 172 -10.22 -12.08 7.92
N ASP A 173 -11.18 -13.01 7.84
CA ASP A 173 -11.14 -14.11 6.85
C ASP A 173 -11.21 -13.57 5.43
N VAL A 174 -12.10 -12.61 5.14
CA VAL A 174 -12.23 -11.98 3.83
C VAL A 174 -10.94 -11.24 3.45
N VAL A 175 -10.37 -10.47 4.38
CA VAL A 175 -9.10 -9.78 4.20
C VAL A 175 -7.96 -10.79 3.92
N HIS A 176 -7.93 -11.89 4.66
CA HIS A 176 -6.95 -12.95 4.44
C HIS A 176 -7.09 -13.60 3.06
N LEU A 177 -8.32 -13.93 2.66
CA LEU A 177 -8.59 -14.49 1.32
C LEU A 177 -8.17 -13.55 0.20
N PHE A 178 -8.47 -12.25 0.34
CA PHE A 178 -8.03 -11.25 -0.63
C PHE A 178 -6.50 -11.22 -0.73
N LYS A 179 -5.79 -11.12 0.38
CA LYS A 179 -4.32 -11.11 0.41
C LYS A 179 -3.73 -12.38 -0.20
N LYS A 180 -4.26 -13.55 0.13
CA LYS A 180 -3.78 -14.83 -0.42
C LYS A 180 -4.05 -14.97 -1.91
N SER A 181 -5.24 -14.60 -2.38
CA SER A 181 -5.56 -14.63 -3.81
C SER A 181 -4.73 -13.64 -4.59
N ALA A 182 -4.47 -12.46 -4.05
CA ALA A 182 -3.64 -11.44 -4.67
C ALA A 182 -2.18 -11.90 -4.88
N LEU A 183 -1.64 -12.77 -4.00
CA LEU A 183 -0.30 -13.36 -4.17
C LEU A 183 -0.22 -14.28 -5.41
N PHE A 184 -1.35 -14.90 -5.79
CA PHE A 184 -1.45 -15.77 -6.96
C PHE A 184 -2.01 -15.06 -8.19
N ASP A 185 -2.53 -13.85 -8.04
CA ASP A 185 -2.99 -13.02 -9.13
C ASP A 185 -1.80 -12.29 -9.76
N THR A 186 -1.14 -12.94 -10.70
CA THR A 186 0.03 -12.40 -11.42
C THR A 186 -0.28 -11.13 -12.21
N ALA A 187 -1.55 -10.84 -12.46
CA ALA A 187 -1.97 -9.62 -13.13
C ALA A 187 -2.01 -8.42 -12.17
N LEU A 188 -2.40 -8.63 -10.91
CA LEU A 188 -2.56 -7.55 -9.94
C LEU A 188 -1.22 -7.19 -9.30
N ASN A 189 -0.75 -5.98 -9.57
CA ASN A 189 0.42 -5.42 -8.91
C ASN A 189 -0.02 -4.75 -7.60
N LEU A 190 -0.06 -5.52 -6.52
CA LEU A 190 -0.26 -4.98 -5.18
C LEU A 190 1.08 -4.52 -4.61
N PRO A 191 1.11 -3.46 -3.82
CA PRO A 191 2.23 -3.23 -2.93
C PRO A 191 2.39 -4.48 -2.06
N HIS A 192 3.64 -4.92 -1.86
CA HIS A 192 3.92 -6.07 -1.00
C HIS A 192 3.32 -5.81 0.38
N VAL A 193 2.18 -6.44 0.62
CA VAL A 193 1.55 -6.44 1.92
C VAL A 193 2.20 -7.55 2.71
N SER A 194 3.17 -7.19 3.52
CA SER A 194 3.66 -8.12 4.53
C SER A 194 2.51 -8.45 5.47
N GLU A 195 2.05 -9.69 5.41
CA GLU A 195 1.21 -10.22 6.48
C GLU A 195 1.99 -10.07 7.79
N GLY A 196 1.41 -9.39 8.77
CA GLY A 196 2.04 -9.15 10.07
C GLY A 196 2.31 -10.40 10.92
N ASN A 197 2.49 -11.56 10.29
CA ASN A 197 2.84 -12.82 10.95
C ASN A 197 3.73 -13.77 10.12
N SER A 198 4.24 -13.38 8.97
CA SER A 198 5.34 -14.10 8.33
C SER A 198 6.51 -13.16 8.08
N LEU A 199 7.29 -12.94 9.12
CA LEU A 199 8.70 -12.49 9.06
C LEU A 199 9.56 -13.58 8.39
N SER A 200 9.09 -14.22 7.31
CA SER A 200 9.92 -15.01 6.43
C SER A 200 10.50 -14.05 5.42
N GLY A 201 11.73 -13.63 5.70
CA GLY A 201 12.51 -12.68 4.92
C GLY A 201 12.98 -13.18 3.57
N ASP A 202 12.05 -13.56 2.71
CA ASP A 202 12.31 -13.94 1.31
C ASP A 202 12.02 -12.80 0.32
N SER A 203 12.05 -11.57 0.78
CA SER A 203 12.16 -10.43 -0.13
C SER A 203 13.63 -10.28 -0.51
N ASP A 204 13.96 -10.39 -1.81
CA ASP A 204 15.30 -10.11 -2.34
C ASP A 204 15.75 -8.64 -2.12
N PHE A 205 14.89 -7.81 -1.54
CA PHE A 205 15.20 -6.42 -1.26
C PHE A 205 16.09 -6.32 -0.02
N PRO A 206 17.24 -5.62 -0.11
CA PRO A 206 18.18 -5.50 0.99
C PRO A 206 17.54 -4.90 2.25
N LEU A 207 17.90 -5.42 3.42
CA LEU A 207 17.41 -4.99 4.75
C LEU A 207 15.89 -5.13 4.95
N SER A 208 15.17 -5.89 4.12
CA SER A 208 13.72 -6.09 4.25
C SER A 208 13.28 -6.44 5.67
N PRO A 209 13.89 -7.36 6.41
CA PRO A 209 13.46 -7.69 7.78
C PRO A 209 13.46 -6.46 8.70
N PHE A 210 14.49 -5.62 8.60
CA PHE A 210 14.62 -4.41 9.42
C PHE A 210 13.67 -3.30 8.97
N ILE A 211 13.39 -3.18 7.67
CA ILE A 211 12.38 -2.27 7.15
C ILE A 211 11.00 -2.66 7.69
N PHE A 212 10.64 -3.94 7.67
CA PHE A 212 9.37 -4.42 8.23
C PHE A 212 9.31 -4.25 9.74
N GLN A 213 10.41 -4.47 10.44
CA GLN A 213 10.49 -4.16 11.87
C GLN A 213 10.22 -2.68 12.14
N LEU A 214 10.87 -1.78 11.40
CA LEU A 214 10.65 -0.33 11.52
C LEU A 214 9.19 0.05 11.27
N ILE A 215 8.57 -0.49 10.21
CA ILE A 215 7.15 -0.27 9.88
C ILE A 215 6.25 -0.67 11.04
N LYS A 216 6.50 -1.84 11.63
CA LYS A 216 5.73 -2.37 12.77
C LYS A 216 5.94 -1.54 14.02
N ASP A 217 7.21 -1.24 14.38
CA ASP A 217 7.56 -0.56 15.61
C ASP A 217 7.08 0.90 15.65
N THR A 218 6.90 1.51 14.48
CA THR A 218 6.50 2.92 14.33
C THR A 218 5.05 3.10 13.90
N ASP A 219 4.33 2.00 13.62
CA ASP A 219 2.95 2.03 13.12
C ASP A 219 2.76 2.91 11.87
N ILE A 220 3.77 2.94 10.98
CA ILE A 220 3.75 3.76 9.75
C ILE A 220 2.47 3.52 8.93
N GLU A 221 1.88 2.33 9.00
CA GLU A 221 0.66 1.99 8.28
C GLU A 221 -0.53 2.88 8.71
N SER A 222 -0.60 3.26 9.98
CA SER A 222 -1.65 4.18 10.48
C SER A 222 -1.55 5.61 9.94
N TYR A 223 -0.39 5.97 9.37
CA TYR A 223 -0.12 7.29 8.77
C TYR A 223 -0.29 7.31 7.24
N GLY A 224 -0.56 6.17 6.63
CA GLY A 224 -0.75 6.03 5.18
C GLY A 224 0.10 4.94 4.53
N GLY A 225 1.09 4.39 5.24
CA GLY A 225 1.84 3.22 4.80
C GLY A 225 3.05 3.52 3.91
N VAL A 226 3.64 2.44 3.42
CA VAL A 226 4.88 2.43 2.62
C VAL A 226 4.59 1.93 1.21
N ASN A 227 5.11 2.62 0.19
CA ASN A 227 5.09 2.14 -1.18
C ASN A 227 6.34 1.28 -1.43
N PHE A 228 6.14 -0.01 -1.76
CA PHE A 228 7.22 -0.98 -1.96
C PHE A 228 7.77 -1.02 -3.39
N ASP A 229 7.04 -0.47 -4.36
CA ASP A 229 7.36 -0.56 -5.78
C ASP A 229 7.98 0.72 -6.34
N ALA A 230 7.70 1.86 -5.74
CA ALA A 230 8.14 3.17 -6.23
C ALA A 230 9.38 3.67 -5.50
N LYS A 231 10.16 4.53 -6.17
CA LYS A 231 11.27 5.27 -5.55
C LYS A 231 10.82 6.57 -4.87
N HIS A 232 9.64 7.08 -5.23
CA HIS A 232 9.10 8.34 -4.73
C HIS A 232 7.60 8.22 -4.49
N VAL A 233 7.11 8.85 -3.44
CA VAL A 233 5.68 8.98 -3.17
C VAL A 233 5.09 10.05 -4.08
N LYS A 234 3.90 9.78 -4.66
CA LYS A 234 3.14 10.79 -5.41
C LYS A 234 2.14 11.48 -4.49
N VAL A 235 1.86 12.74 -4.78
CA VAL A 235 0.89 13.55 -3.99
C VAL A 235 -0.50 12.90 -3.98
N SER A 236 -0.86 12.18 -5.05
CA SER A 236 -2.14 11.48 -5.20
C SER A 236 -2.24 10.13 -4.47
N GLU A 237 -1.13 9.61 -3.93
CA GLU A 237 -1.09 8.33 -3.21
C GLU A 237 -1.33 8.55 -1.71
N SER A 238 -1.83 7.54 -0.99
CA SER A 238 -1.98 7.59 0.47
C SER A 238 -0.66 7.37 1.20
N THR A 239 0.27 6.64 0.60
CA THR A 239 1.56 6.28 1.20
C THR A 239 2.40 7.50 1.57
N ILE A 240 3.14 7.42 2.68
CA ILE A 240 3.95 8.53 3.20
C ILE A 240 5.43 8.40 2.90
N THR A 241 5.89 7.21 2.57
CA THR A 241 7.29 6.91 2.22
C THR A 241 7.38 5.71 1.30
N THR A 242 8.58 5.31 0.91
CA THR A 242 8.84 4.13 0.08
C THR A 242 9.84 3.19 0.74
N GLN A 243 9.81 1.91 0.37
CA GLN A 243 10.80 0.93 0.83
C GLN A 243 12.23 1.40 0.55
N TYR A 244 12.45 1.98 -0.63
CA TYR A 244 13.75 2.53 -1.02
C TYR A 244 14.22 3.66 -0.09
N VAL A 245 13.31 4.55 0.32
CA VAL A 245 13.61 5.66 1.24
C VAL A 245 13.92 5.13 2.63
N LEU A 246 13.17 4.13 3.13
CA LEU A 246 13.44 3.47 4.42
C LEU A 246 14.79 2.75 4.40
N PHE A 247 15.14 2.06 3.32
CA PHE A 247 16.46 1.49 3.15
C PHE A 247 17.56 2.54 3.31
N LYS A 248 17.44 3.68 2.61
CA LYS A 248 18.41 4.78 2.70
C LYS A 248 18.45 5.43 4.09
N LEU A 249 17.32 5.49 4.78
CA LEU A 249 17.26 5.95 6.17
C LEU A 249 18.04 5.01 7.09
N LEU A 250 17.79 3.68 7.03
CA LEU A 250 18.49 2.68 7.84
C LEU A 250 20.00 2.71 7.58
N VAL A 251 20.41 2.74 6.31
CA VAL A 251 21.83 2.83 5.93
C VAL A 251 22.46 4.11 6.48
N GLY A 252 21.77 5.25 6.36
CA GLY A 252 22.25 6.52 6.88
C GLY A 252 22.34 6.54 8.40
N ALA A 253 21.40 5.92 9.08
CA ALA A 253 21.36 5.85 10.54
C ALA A 253 22.52 5.04 11.12
N VAL A 254 22.97 3.97 10.45
CA VAL A 254 24.04 3.11 10.93
C VAL A 254 25.40 3.51 10.37
N ALA A 255 25.48 3.79 9.06
CA ALA A 255 26.75 3.94 8.34
C ALA A 255 27.05 5.39 7.89
N GLY A 256 26.19 6.34 8.23
CA GLY A 256 26.38 7.74 7.92
C GLY A 256 26.23 8.13 6.44
N ALA A 257 26.63 9.35 6.12
CA ALA A 257 26.34 10.00 4.82
C ALA A 257 27.05 9.35 3.62
N GLY A 258 28.27 8.87 3.81
CA GLY A 258 29.08 8.28 2.71
C GLY A 258 28.39 7.09 2.08
N THR A 259 27.84 6.21 2.91
CA THR A 259 27.23 4.95 2.49
C THR A 259 25.82 5.15 1.89
N GLN A 260 25.12 6.23 2.25
CA GLN A 260 23.83 6.56 1.60
C GLN A 260 23.94 6.85 0.10
N GLU A 261 25.12 7.20 -0.40
CA GLU A 261 25.35 7.56 -1.81
C GLU A 261 25.37 6.34 -2.76
N TYR A 262 25.51 5.13 -2.27
CA TYR A 262 25.55 3.95 -3.13
C TYR A 262 24.31 3.88 -4.04
N SER A 263 24.55 3.91 -5.34
CA SER A 263 23.50 3.77 -6.36
C SER A 263 22.98 2.32 -6.43
N LYS A 264 23.83 1.34 -6.11
CA LYS A 264 23.46 -0.06 -5.96
C LYS A 264 23.09 -0.33 -4.51
N MET A 265 22.05 -1.08 -4.29
CA MET A 265 21.65 -1.55 -2.96
C MET A 265 22.33 -2.90 -2.71
N PRO A 266 23.46 -2.95 -2.00
CA PRO A 266 24.10 -4.21 -1.66
C PRO A 266 23.23 -4.98 -0.65
N LYS A 267 23.32 -6.31 -0.67
CA LYS A 267 22.58 -7.16 0.30
C LYS A 267 23.02 -6.90 1.73
N ASP A 268 24.29 -6.56 1.93
CA ASP A 268 24.84 -6.10 3.20
C ASP A 268 25.96 -5.10 2.96
N ILE A 269 26.31 -4.34 4.00
CA ILE A 269 27.32 -3.28 3.98
C ILE A 269 28.30 -3.56 5.14
N THR A 270 29.58 -3.65 4.82
CA THR A 270 30.63 -3.71 5.83
C THR A 270 30.95 -2.28 6.30
N LEU A 271 30.83 -2.04 7.59
CA LEU A 271 31.14 -0.77 8.23
C LEU A 271 32.64 -0.58 8.40
N GLU A 272 33.08 0.63 8.72
CA GLU A 272 34.48 0.93 9.03
C GLU A 272 35.00 0.13 10.25
N SER A 273 34.11 -0.25 11.18
CA SER A 273 34.40 -1.14 12.30
C SER A 273 34.73 -2.58 11.89
N GLY A 274 34.47 -2.97 10.64
CA GLY A 274 34.56 -4.34 10.13
C GLY A 274 33.29 -5.18 10.37
N GLU A 275 32.31 -4.67 11.09
CA GLU A 275 31.02 -5.34 11.31
C GLU A 275 30.09 -5.17 10.10
N SER A 276 29.15 -6.08 9.94
CA SER A 276 28.11 -5.90 8.93
C SER A 276 26.99 -5.00 9.46
N LEU A 277 26.41 -4.20 8.59
CA LEU A 277 25.28 -3.32 8.92
C LEU A 277 24.09 -4.13 9.46
N THR A 278 23.81 -5.30 8.91
CA THR A 278 22.78 -6.21 9.40
C THR A 278 23.05 -6.70 10.81
N SER A 279 24.29 -6.99 11.17
CA SER A 279 24.67 -7.35 12.55
C SER A 279 24.40 -6.23 13.53
N VAL A 280 24.78 -5.00 13.19
CA VAL A 280 24.57 -3.83 14.06
C VAL A 280 23.07 -3.57 14.27
N LEU A 281 22.27 -3.65 13.21
CA LEU A 281 20.81 -3.52 13.32
C LEU A 281 20.22 -4.61 14.23
N ALA A 282 20.65 -5.85 14.08
CA ALA A 282 20.18 -6.99 14.89
C ALA A 282 20.60 -6.88 16.37
N CYS A 283 21.73 -6.25 16.68
CA CYS A 283 22.21 -6.04 18.05
C CYS A 283 21.53 -4.92 18.83
N GLY A 284 20.34 -4.48 18.41
CA GLY A 284 19.51 -3.52 19.15
C GLY A 284 19.51 -2.09 18.61
N TYR A 285 20.32 -1.78 17.60
CA TYR A 285 20.35 -0.44 17.00
C TYR A 285 18.97 -0.02 16.43
N MET A 286 18.17 -1.00 16.01
CA MET A 286 16.79 -0.77 15.55
C MET A 286 15.91 -0.08 16.59
N ASN A 287 16.13 -0.34 17.89
CA ASN A 287 15.37 0.31 18.96
C ASN A 287 15.55 1.83 18.94
N ASN A 288 16.78 2.28 18.69
CA ASN A 288 17.13 3.71 18.60
C ASN A 288 16.43 4.37 17.40
N ILE A 289 16.49 3.71 16.23
CA ILE A 289 15.84 4.20 15.02
C ILE A 289 14.33 4.24 15.21
N SER A 290 13.75 3.18 15.75
CA SER A 290 12.30 3.08 15.98
C SER A 290 11.81 4.12 16.99
N ALA A 291 12.56 4.37 18.07
CA ALA A 291 12.23 5.38 19.06
C ALA A 291 12.18 6.79 18.45
N PHE A 292 13.26 7.19 17.76
CA PHE A 292 13.30 8.49 17.09
C PHE A 292 12.16 8.66 16.08
N MET A 293 11.93 7.66 15.24
CA MET A 293 10.90 7.72 14.20
C MET A 293 9.48 7.75 14.78
N ARG A 294 9.19 7.05 15.88
CA ARG A 294 7.91 7.21 16.61
C ARG A 294 7.70 8.64 17.07
N GLY A 295 8.74 9.23 17.66
CA GLY A 295 8.71 10.63 18.06
C GLY A 295 8.37 11.56 16.90
N TRP A 296 9.05 11.39 15.77
CA TRP A 296 8.89 12.23 14.60
C TRP A 296 7.53 12.07 13.91
N LEU A 297 7.02 10.84 13.76
CA LEU A 297 5.77 10.56 13.05
C LEU A 297 4.54 11.05 13.81
N LYS A 298 4.54 10.92 15.14
CA LYS A 298 3.36 11.15 15.97
C LYS A 298 2.73 12.54 15.81
N PRO A 299 3.48 13.65 15.85
CA PRO A 299 2.90 14.99 15.63
C PRO A 299 2.44 15.24 14.20
N LEU A 300 3.00 14.52 13.21
CA LEU A 300 2.75 14.73 11.79
C LEU A 300 1.52 14.01 11.25
N LYS A 301 0.75 13.30 12.07
CA LYS A 301 -0.37 12.45 11.64
C LYS A 301 -1.35 13.21 10.73
N GLU A 302 -1.79 14.38 11.15
CA GLU A 302 -2.71 15.19 10.35
C GLU A 302 -2.03 15.81 9.11
N SER A 303 -0.75 16.14 9.22
CA SER A 303 0.03 16.73 8.13
C SER A 303 0.20 15.75 6.96
N PHE A 304 0.35 14.45 7.22
CA PHE A 304 0.43 13.45 6.17
C PHE A 304 -0.86 13.32 5.35
N VAL A 305 -2.01 13.65 5.93
CA VAL A 305 -3.31 13.63 5.25
C VAL A 305 -3.58 14.98 4.56
N ASN A 306 -3.38 16.09 5.29
CA ASN A 306 -3.88 17.40 4.88
C ASN A 306 -2.87 18.23 4.08
N ASN A 307 -1.56 17.96 4.23
CA ASN A 307 -0.49 18.70 3.53
C ASN A 307 0.42 17.76 2.72
N ARG A 308 -0.13 17.12 1.72
CA ARG A 308 0.61 16.18 0.87
C ARG A 308 1.68 16.81 -0.03
N SER A 309 1.73 18.12 -0.10
CA SER A 309 2.76 18.86 -0.85
C SER A 309 3.97 19.28 0.01
N GLY A 310 3.94 19.02 1.31
CA GLY A 310 4.97 19.42 2.26
C GLY A 310 6.23 18.55 2.20
N TYR A 311 7.27 19.04 2.87
CA TYR A 311 8.58 18.37 2.92
C TYR A 311 8.62 17.10 3.77
N GLN A 312 7.61 16.84 4.61
CA GLN A 312 7.47 15.58 5.37
C GLN A 312 7.36 14.34 4.45
N LEU A 313 6.99 14.52 3.18
CA LEU A 313 6.99 13.46 2.17
C LEU A 313 8.27 13.40 1.31
N SER A 314 9.22 14.33 1.54
CA SER A 314 10.45 14.39 0.76
C SER A 314 11.40 13.23 1.11
N PRO A 315 11.85 12.44 0.13
CA PRO A 315 12.88 11.42 0.37
C PRO A 315 14.14 11.94 1.05
N GLN A 316 14.54 13.18 0.75
CA GLN A 316 15.72 13.80 1.31
C GLN A 316 15.56 14.12 2.81
N VAL A 317 14.35 14.51 3.23
CA VAL A 317 14.05 14.70 4.66
C VAL A 317 14.19 13.38 5.41
N TRP A 318 13.54 12.31 4.96
CA TRP A 318 13.66 10.99 5.58
C TRP A 318 15.11 10.50 5.65
N GLN A 319 15.88 10.70 4.58
CA GLN A 319 17.29 10.31 4.55
C GLN A 319 18.13 11.18 5.50
N ALA A 320 17.83 12.48 5.62
CA ALA A 320 18.49 13.36 6.58
C ALA A 320 18.16 12.97 8.02
N LEU A 321 16.93 12.51 8.33
CA LEU A 321 16.59 11.97 9.66
C LEU A 321 17.48 10.77 10.01
N GLY A 322 17.77 9.87 9.05
CA GLY A 322 18.75 8.80 9.26
C GLY A 322 20.12 9.33 9.70
N LEU A 323 20.61 10.39 9.06
CA LEU A 323 21.90 11.02 9.44
C LEU A 323 21.84 11.71 10.81
N VAL A 324 20.70 12.30 11.18
CA VAL A 324 20.48 12.84 12.52
C VAL A 324 20.54 11.72 13.56
N ILE A 325 19.86 10.60 13.34
CA ILE A 325 19.91 9.43 14.23
C ILE A 325 21.35 8.95 14.40
N HIS A 326 22.11 8.83 13.30
CA HIS A 326 23.51 8.43 13.33
C HIS A 326 24.34 9.32 14.29
N GLN A 327 24.20 10.63 14.19
CA GLN A 327 24.93 11.57 15.06
C GLN A 327 24.50 11.43 16.52
N LEU A 328 23.19 11.40 16.79
CA LEU A 328 22.67 11.32 18.16
C LEU A 328 23.04 10.01 18.86
N VAL A 329 23.07 8.89 18.13
CA VAL A 329 23.52 7.61 18.67
C VAL A 329 25.03 7.59 18.90
N THR A 330 25.82 8.22 18.02
CA THR A 330 27.26 8.40 18.23
C THR A 330 27.54 9.25 19.50
N ASP A 331 26.64 10.17 19.83
CA ASP A 331 26.68 10.98 21.05
C ASP A 331 26.12 10.23 22.28
N ASP A 332 25.89 8.91 22.18
CA ASP A 332 25.44 7.98 23.25
C ASP A 332 24.09 8.33 23.88
N MET A 333 23.16 8.84 23.08
CA MET A 333 21.81 9.21 23.56
C MET A 333 20.92 7.98 23.75
N SER A 334 20.18 7.93 24.86
CA SER A 334 19.23 6.85 25.14
C SER A 334 18.01 6.88 24.20
N PRO A 335 17.29 5.75 24.04
CA PRO A 335 16.08 5.70 23.20
C PRO A 335 15.01 6.74 23.57
N ASP A 336 14.83 7.05 24.86
CA ASP A 336 13.85 8.05 25.32
C ASP A 336 14.25 9.47 24.88
N VAL A 337 15.54 9.79 24.95
CA VAL A 337 16.07 11.07 24.45
C VAL A 337 15.94 11.15 22.94
N LEU A 338 16.17 10.05 22.22
CA LEU A 338 15.97 9.96 20.78
C LEU A 338 14.50 10.14 20.38
N GLU A 339 13.56 9.56 21.12
CA GLU A 339 12.13 9.76 20.88
C GLU A 339 11.70 11.23 21.10
N ASN A 340 12.24 11.88 22.12
CA ASN A 340 12.00 13.30 22.35
C ASN A 340 12.61 14.18 21.24
N ALA A 341 13.85 13.89 20.82
CA ALA A 341 14.48 14.58 19.69
C ALA A 341 13.67 14.42 18.40
N GLY A 342 13.16 13.22 18.16
CA GLY A 342 12.23 12.97 17.04
C GLY A 342 10.97 13.82 17.16
N ARG A 343 10.39 13.93 18.35
CA ARG A 343 9.17 14.74 18.61
C ARG A 343 9.40 16.22 18.33
N GLU A 344 10.55 16.77 18.74
CA GLU A 344 10.89 18.17 18.46
C GLU A 344 10.92 18.44 16.95
N LEU A 345 11.49 17.54 16.15
CA LEU A 345 11.46 17.67 14.70
C LEU A 345 10.06 17.40 14.12
N GLY A 346 9.28 16.52 14.72
CA GLY A 346 7.90 16.24 14.30
C GLY A 346 6.95 17.43 14.50
N ASN A 347 7.25 18.32 15.46
CA ASN A 347 6.50 19.53 15.72
C ASN A 347 6.78 20.68 14.72
N LEU A 348 7.78 20.54 13.84
CA LEU A 348 8.04 21.53 12.80
C LEU A 348 6.90 21.55 11.75
N ASP A 349 6.63 22.74 11.24
CA ASP A 349 5.76 22.90 10.07
C ASP A 349 6.52 22.56 8.79
N TYR A 350 6.25 21.40 8.20
CA TYR A 350 6.89 20.96 6.96
C TYR A 350 6.27 21.58 5.68
N SER A 351 5.36 22.53 5.80
CA SER A 351 4.86 23.25 4.63
C SER A 351 5.98 24.02 3.93
N LYS A 352 5.86 24.18 2.62
CA LYS A 352 6.87 24.94 1.84
C LYS A 352 6.89 26.43 2.14
N GLN A 353 5.86 26.94 2.82
CA GLN A 353 5.71 28.34 3.23
C GLN A 353 6.22 28.60 4.64
N ALA A 354 6.60 27.59 5.39
CA ALA A 354 6.98 27.72 6.79
C ALA A 354 8.24 28.59 6.96
N LYS A 355 8.13 29.64 7.76
CA LYS A 355 9.20 30.64 7.94
C LYS A 355 10.49 30.08 8.52
N HIS A 356 10.41 29.03 9.33
CA HIS A 356 11.62 28.45 9.96
C HIS A 356 12.64 27.94 8.91
N TRP A 357 12.21 27.65 7.65
CA TRP A 357 13.11 27.23 6.59
C TRP A 357 14.14 28.29 6.20
N GLU A 358 13.91 29.58 6.54
CA GLU A 358 14.93 30.66 6.35
C GLU A 358 16.22 30.39 7.14
N ASN A 359 16.13 29.63 8.24
CA ASN A 359 17.27 29.24 9.06
C ASN A 359 17.98 27.97 8.56
N CYS A 360 17.47 27.32 7.52
CA CYS A 360 18.07 26.15 6.93
C CYS A 360 19.03 26.52 5.80
N PRO A 361 20.34 26.20 5.90
CA PRO A 361 21.37 26.73 5.00
C PRO A 361 21.22 26.25 3.54
N VAL A 362 20.37 25.25 3.31
CA VAL A 362 20.13 24.66 1.98
C VAL A 362 18.74 24.95 1.43
N MET A 363 18.03 25.89 2.03
CA MET A 363 16.73 26.38 1.60
C MET A 363 16.78 27.85 1.22
N GLU A 364 16.09 28.22 0.16
CA GLU A 364 15.91 29.61 -0.28
C GLU A 364 14.47 29.88 -0.68
N LEU A 365 14.02 31.11 -0.57
CA LEU A 365 12.72 31.53 -1.12
C LEU A 365 12.73 31.46 -2.66
N ASP A 366 11.61 31.11 -3.25
CA ASP A 366 11.41 31.20 -4.68
C ASP A 366 11.47 32.68 -5.16
N ALA A 367 11.60 32.88 -6.46
CA ALA A 367 11.67 34.23 -7.04
C ALA A 367 10.46 35.12 -6.72
N GLN A 368 9.35 34.52 -6.32
CA GLN A 368 8.12 35.20 -5.90
C GLN A 368 8.01 35.41 -4.39
N GLY A 369 8.97 34.93 -3.61
CA GLY A 369 8.98 35.06 -2.14
C GLY A 369 7.85 34.27 -1.43
N ARG A 370 7.33 33.18 -2.04
CA ARG A 370 6.15 32.46 -1.55
C ARG A 370 6.46 31.12 -0.93
N ILE A 371 7.43 30.41 -1.44
CA ILE A 371 7.79 29.05 -1.00
C ILE A 371 9.29 28.90 -0.85
N TYR A 372 9.71 28.16 0.15
CA TYR A 372 11.11 27.72 0.27
C TYR A 372 11.33 26.51 -0.62
N LYS A 373 12.46 26.47 -1.30
CA LYS A 373 12.90 25.38 -2.19
C LYS A 373 14.35 25.02 -1.91
N ASN A 374 14.77 23.86 -2.37
CA ASN A 374 16.14 23.40 -2.29
C ASN A 374 17.08 24.33 -3.09
N ALA A 375 18.10 24.87 -2.41
CA ALA A 375 19.16 25.72 -2.97
C ALA A 375 20.51 24.99 -3.08
N ALA A 376 20.60 23.73 -2.65
CA ALA A 376 21.85 22.97 -2.72
C ALA A 376 22.18 22.52 -4.15
N ASN A 377 23.47 22.45 -4.46
CA ASN A 377 23.98 22.03 -5.78
C ASN A 377 23.86 20.50 -6.01
N SER A 378 23.63 19.71 -4.97
CA SER A 378 23.47 18.27 -5.06
C SER A 378 22.52 17.72 -3.98
N THR A 379 21.96 16.52 -4.22
CA THR A 379 21.10 15.83 -3.25
C THR A 379 21.86 15.50 -1.96
N ARG A 380 23.15 15.19 -2.05
CA ARG A 380 24.02 14.97 -0.88
C ARG A 380 24.15 16.23 -0.04
N GLN A 381 24.48 17.33 -0.66
CA GLN A 381 24.61 18.64 0.02
C GLN A 381 23.28 19.04 0.69
N PHE A 382 22.17 18.80 0.00
CA PHE A 382 20.85 19.08 0.55
C PHE A 382 20.57 18.25 1.81
N ARG A 383 20.86 16.94 1.81
CA ARG A 383 20.67 16.09 3.01
C ARG A 383 21.57 16.49 4.17
N LEU A 384 22.83 16.81 3.90
CA LEU A 384 23.76 17.26 4.95
C LEU A 384 23.34 18.61 5.55
N GLY A 385 22.89 19.55 4.74
CA GLY A 385 22.36 20.82 5.24
C GLY A 385 21.07 20.67 6.02
N LEU A 386 20.17 19.74 5.63
CA LEU A 386 19.01 19.38 6.43
C LEU A 386 19.41 18.74 7.76
N GLN A 387 20.38 17.81 7.76
CA GLN A 387 20.91 17.21 9.00
C GLN A 387 21.43 18.27 9.95
N GLU A 388 22.28 19.18 9.48
CA GLU A 388 22.83 20.27 10.28
C GLU A 388 21.72 21.13 10.89
N TYR A 389 20.75 21.51 10.08
CA TYR A 389 19.60 22.28 10.53
C TYR A 389 18.78 21.55 11.59
N PHE A 390 18.45 20.27 11.36
CA PHE A 390 17.67 19.47 12.32
C PHE A 390 18.42 19.26 13.64
N LEU A 391 19.71 19.02 13.62
CA LEU A 391 20.53 18.94 14.83
C LEU A 391 20.56 20.25 15.60
N LYS A 392 20.55 21.40 14.90
CA LYS A 392 20.45 22.72 15.53
C LYS A 392 19.09 22.87 16.23
N VAL A 393 17.99 22.54 15.57
CA VAL A 393 16.63 22.59 16.15
C VAL A 393 16.56 21.79 17.44
N ILE A 394 17.09 20.55 17.44
CA ILE A 394 17.10 19.68 18.63
C ILE A 394 17.91 20.32 19.76
N ARG A 395 19.10 20.87 19.48
CA ARG A 395 19.95 21.51 20.50
C ARG A 395 19.30 22.77 21.09
N ASP A 396 18.68 23.59 20.23
CA ASP A 396 18.00 24.81 20.66
C ASP A 396 16.82 24.49 21.59
N ALA A 397 16.04 23.44 21.30
CA ALA A 397 14.95 22.96 22.13
C ALA A 397 15.45 22.47 23.50
N ALA A 398 16.49 21.64 23.55
CA ALA A 398 17.09 21.15 24.78
C ALA A 398 17.64 22.29 25.67
N SER A 399 18.22 23.31 25.04
CA SER A 399 18.74 24.49 25.79
C SER A 399 17.62 25.31 26.41
N LEU A 400 16.47 25.40 25.78
CA LEU A 400 15.29 26.09 26.31
C LEU A 400 14.66 25.35 27.51
N GLU A 401 14.68 24.02 27.51
CA GLU A 401 14.20 23.21 28.64
C GLU A 401 15.08 23.39 29.87
N LEU A 402 16.41 23.38 29.69
CA LEU A 402 17.37 23.62 30.78
C LEU A 402 17.29 25.04 31.38
N SER A 403 16.83 26.03 30.62
CA SER A 403 16.67 27.41 31.11
C SER A 403 15.35 27.66 31.86
N ARG A 404 14.41 26.72 31.83
CA ARG A 404 13.08 26.80 32.46
C ARG A 404 12.93 25.96 33.72
N GLY A 405 13.89 25.09 34.01
CA GLY A 405 13.97 24.24 35.21
C GLY A 405 14.92 24.81 36.22
#